data_f710d1659c32f91528b0499453596ca8
#
_entry.id   f710d1659c32f91528b0499453596ca8
#
_cell.length_a   1.000
_cell.length_b   1.000
_cell.length_c   1.000
_cell.angle_alpha   90.00
_cell.angle_beta   90.00
_cell.angle_gamma   90.00
#
_symmetry.space_group_name_H-M   'P 1'
#
loop_
_entity.id
_entity.type
_entity.pdbx_description
1 polymer ?
#
loop_
_entity_poly.entity_id
_entity_poly.type
_entity_poly.pdbx_seq_one_letter_code
_entity_poly.pdbx_strand_id
1 'polypeptide(L)'
;MKIVKDIIGLSPLFFIGMLLVFNRPFVGVSIFGYRIGELIIASGFLIALVVLVANIFFSKYLNFFESFSTKIYFSLIIFTFLVSAFFLYDTNLFDPYTYRISSYIWTSAYVFIGAFLLNNQDLLRKYKSIILPAFLFVPIAHYIMSTGYYPNFVIDIFKKYSDKFEFTKASDIMMSLLVANLLNYKLTVSKYFKFSYMLFSAALLSPLLLLMSRGAFVSIMLFTFISLYFFREYIFNNLKKVIYMTLFSGLVLIISIYNVNEVDYSFNVSFGKSVVTSEAGEDLSLKQNVKKIVRKDQQRNAFLSLYFEDGRLYSVDQTTDWRLDIWQDVIEDMNKKNVILKGYGYTEILPVMTDPSAPGRLGYDGLNEHVHNYFVNIFARGGLIQLFIFLMFHISLIFYWNRKYLNYSIVIFMFPALLGASLDMSMEGVQYPIVYYLFLGYLLSTQQKSKIINF
;
A
#
# COMPACT_ATOMS: atom_id res chain seq x y z
N MET A 1 13.77 33.28 -9.51
CA MET A 1 14.67 32.27 -8.93
C MET A 1 14.08 31.53 -7.72
N LYS A 2 13.55 32.24 -6.68
CA LYS A 2 12.97 31.60 -5.47
C LYS A 2 11.76 30.67 -5.78
N ILE A 3 10.80 31.12 -6.59
CA ILE A 3 9.61 30.34 -6.99
C ILE A 3 10.00 29.06 -7.73
N VAL A 4 10.95 29.14 -8.65
CA VAL A 4 11.43 27.95 -9.40
C VAL A 4 12.05 26.92 -8.46
N LYS A 5 12.84 27.37 -7.47
CA LYS A 5 13.40 26.49 -6.43
C LYS A 5 12.32 25.84 -5.57
N ASP A 6 11.26 26.57 -5.24
CA ASP A 6 10.12 26.04 -4.49
C ASP A 6 9.34 24.98 -5.32
N ILE A 7 9.11 25.24 -6.62
CA ILE A 7 8.45 24.29 -7.54
C ILE A 7 9.27 23.00 -7.66
N ILE A 8 10.59 23.11 -7.86
CA ILE A 8 11.47 21.93 -7.91
C ILE A 8 11.41 21.16 -6.58
N GLY A 9 11.41 21.86 -5.44
CA GLY A 9 11.31 21.21 -4.13
C GLY A 9 9.95 20.56 -3.85
N LEU A 10 8.87 21.00 -4.52
CA LEU A 10 7.52 20.41 -4.40
C LEU A 10 7.24 19.32 -5.45
N SER A 11 8.07 19.19 -6.48
CA SER A 11 7.85 18.22 -7.56
C SER A 11 7.71 16.78 -7.07
N PRO A 12 8.43 16.29 -6.03
CA PRO A 12 8.21 14.94 -5.52
C PRO A 12 6.82 14.74 -4.91
N LEU A 13 6.28 15.77 -4.24
CA LEU A 13 4.91 15.70 -3.71
C LEU A 13 3.86 15.70 -4.82
N PHE A 14 4.08 16.48 -5.87
CA PHE A 14 3.21 16.42 -7.05
C PHE A 14 3.22 15.04 -7.69
N PHE A 15 4.40 14.46 -7.87
CA PHE A 15 4.55 13.09 -8.39
C PHE A 15 3.84 12.04 -7.53
N ILE A 16 3.99 12.12 -6.20
CA ILE A 16 3.27 11.26 -5.25
C ILE A 16 1.76 11.48 -5.37
N GLY A 17 1.32 12.73 -5.49
CA GLY A 17 -0.09 13.07 -5.73
C GLY A 17 -0.64 12.39 -6.98
N MET A 18 0.11 12.43 -8.10
CA MET A 18 -0.27 11.73 -9.35
C MET A 18 -0.33 10.22 -9.15
N LEU A 19 0.65 9.63 -8.45
CA LEU A 19 0.64 8.21 -8.11
C LEU A 19 -0.57 7.82 -7.24
N LEU A 20 -0.93 8.67 -6.27
CA LEU A 20 -2.06 8.40 -5.37
C LEU A 20 -3.41 8.57 -6.05
N VAL A 21 -3.57 9.55 -6.95
CA VAL A 21 -4.84 9.82 -7.62
C VAL A 21 -5.09 8.86 -8.78
N PHE A 22 -4.07 8.63 -9.62
CA PHE A 22 -4.22 7.89 -10.86
C PHE A 22 -3.65 6.47 -10.83
N ASN A 23 -2.88 6.12 -9.80
CA ASN A 23 -2.42 4.75 -9.53
C ASN A 23 -1.86 4.02 -10.78
N ARG A 24 -2.42 2.85 -11.10
CA ARG A 24 -1.99 1.98 -12.20
C ARG A 24 -2.04 2.66 -13.58
N PRO A 25 -3.10 3.40 -13.95
CA PRO A 25 -3.12 4.16 -15.19
C PRO A 25 -1.90 5.07 -15.37
N PHE A 26 -1.47 5.74 -14.31
CA PHE A 26 -0.32 6.64 -14.36
C PHE A 26 1.00 5.90 -14.60
N VAL A 27 1.25 4.79 -13.89
CA VAL A 27 2.49 4.02 -14.07
C VAL A 27 2.52 3.25 -15.39
N GLY A 28 1.37 3.01 -16.01
CA GLY A 28 1.24 2.41 -17.33
C GLY A 28 1.46 3.37 -18.51
N VAL A 29 1.52 4.69 -18.26
CA VAL A 29 1.77 5.66 -19.33
C VAL A 29 3.15 5.43 -19.95
N SER A 30 3.19 5.33 -21.28
CA SER A 30 4.41 5.11 -22.04
C SER A 30 5.05 6.44 -22.45
N ILE A 31 6.34 6.60 -22.16
CA ILE A 31 7.17 7.74 -22.52
C ILE A 31 8.39 7.20 -23.28
N PHE A 32 8.59 7.60 -24.51
CA PHE A 32 9.69 7.12 -25.37
C PHE A 32 9.79 5.58 -25.48
N GLY A 33 8.64 4.90 -25.44
CA GLY A 33 8.58 3.44 -25.52
C GLY A 33 8.76 2.69 -24.20
N TYR A 34 9.03 3.38 -23.10
CA TYR A 34 9.12 2.81 -21.76
C TYR A 34 7.93 3.24 -20.91
N ARG A 35 7.41 2.35 -20.08
CA ARG A 35 6.38 2.71 -19.09
C ARG A 35 6.99 3.55 -17.97
N ILE A 36 6.25 4.52 -17.45
CA ILE A 36 6.66 5.28 -16.25
C ILE A 36 7.02 4.31 -15.12
N GLY A 37 6.26 3.24 -14.92
CA GLY A 37 6.54 2.22 -13.91
C GLY A 37 7.91 1.57 -14.06
N GLU A 38 8.35 1.26 -15.28
CA GLU A 38 9.68 0.69 -15.54
C GLU A 38 10.79 1.67 -15.23
N LEU A 39 10.61 2.94 -15.65
CA LEU A 39 11.57 4.00 -15.33
C LEU A 39 11.71 4.24 -13.82
N ILE A 40 10.60 4.13 -13.09
CA ILE A 40 10.59 4.25 -11.64
C ILE A 40 11.38 3.09 -11.00
N ILE A 41 11.20 1.84 -11.43
CA ILE A 41 11.94 0.69 -10.90
C ILE A 41 13.44 0.86 -11.17
N ALA A 42 13.82 1.22 -12.40
CA ALA A 42 15.22 1.47 -12.76
C ALA A 42 15.84 2.59 -11.92
N SER A 43 15.09 3.69 -11.71
CA SER A 43 15.51 4.78 -10.83
C SER A 43 15.71 4.31 -9.39
N GLY A 44 14.84 3.43 -8.89
CA GLY A 44 14.95 2.84 -7.55
C GLY A 44 16.27 2.09 -7.36
N PHE A 45 16.67 1.28 -8.33
CA PHE A 45 17.97 0.59 -8.31
C PHE A 45 19.14 1.57 -8.27
N LEU A 46 19.16 2.56 -9.17
CA LEU A 46 20.23 3.56 -9.21
C LEU A 46 20.31 4.35 -7.91
N ILE A 47 19.18 4.70 -7.32
CA ILE A 47 19.13 5.41 -6.05
C ILE A 47 19.67 4.56 -4.92
N ALA A 48 19.30 3.27 -4.85
CA ALA A 48 19.84 2.36 -3.84
C ALA A 48 21.37 2.29 -3.93
N LEU A 49 21.91 2.18 -5.15
CA LEU A 49 23.36 2.16 -5.39
C LEU A 49 24.02 3.46 -4.95
N VAL A 50 23.48 4.61 -5.38
CA VAL A 50 24.02 5.93 -5.04
C VAL A 50 23.99 6.17 -3.53
N VAL A 51 22.87 5.84 -2.87
CA VAL A 51 22.74 6.00 -1.42
C VAL A 51 23.72 5.09 -0.68
N LEU A 52 23.90 3.84 -1.14
CA LEU A 52 24.88 2.92 -0.55
C LEU A 52 26.31 3.48 -0.63
N VAL A 53 26.73 3.88 -1.84
CA VAL A 53 28.06 4.47 -2.08
C VAL A 53 28.23 5.75 -1.26
N ALA A 54 27.22 6.63 -1.26
CA ALA A 54 27.27 7.87 -0.51
C ALA A 54 27.33 7.65 1.02
N ASN A 55 26.65 6.62 1.55
CA ASN A 55 26.76 6.29 2.98
C ASN A 55 28.14 5.74 3.36
N ILE A 56 28.78 4.99 2.45
CA ILE A 56 30.12 4.45 2.69
C ILE A 56 31.18 5.56 2.64
N PHE A 57 31.16 6.38 1.59
CA PHE A 57 32.23 7.36 1.32
C PHE A 57 31.96 8.77 1.85
N PHE A 58 30.68 9.18 1.95
CA PHE A 58 30.25 10.53 2.28
C PHE A 58 29.34 10.63 3.49
N SER A 59 29.46 9.71 4.46
CA SER A 59 28.59 9.66 5.65
C SER A 59 28.52 10.99 6.42
N LYS A 60 29.55 11.82 6.34
CA LYS A 60 29.63 13.13 7.00
C LYS A 60 28.65 14.16 6.41
N TYR A 61 28.26 14.02 5.14
CA TYR A 61 27.40 14.99 4.42
C TYR A 61 25.95 14.56 4.33
N LEU A 62 25.64 13.29 4.53
CA LEU A 62 24.32 12.73 4.43
C LEU A 62 23.71 12.51 5.82
N ASN A 63 23.20 13.57 6.44
CA ASN A 63 22.59 13.53 7.76
C ASN A 63 21.13 13.05 7.72
N PHE A 64 20.84 11.83 7.17
CA PHE A 64 19.50 11.28 7.17
C PHE A 64 19.04 10.77 8.54
N PHE A 65 19.98 10.19 9.30
CA PHE A 65 19.73 9.61 10.60
C PHE A 65 20.70 10.24 11.61
N GLU A 66 20.28 10.39 12.85
CA GLU A 66 21.07 11.09 13.88
C GLU A 66 22.35 10.36 14.32
N SER A 67 22.44 9.03 14.09
CA SER A 67 23.62 8.24 14.45
C SER A 67 24.22 7.49 13.27
N PHE A 68 25.55 7.48 13.20
CA PHE A 68 26.32 6.76 12.18
C PHE A 68 25.99 5.25 12.16
N SER A 69 25.86 4.62 13.35
CA SER A 69 25.54 3.20 13.48
C SER A 69 24.17 2.86 12.91
N THR A 70 23.17 3.73 13.09
CA THR A 70 21.84 3.53 12.54
C THR A 70 21.82 3.65 11.02
N LYS A 71 22.59 4.58 10.46
CA LYS A 71 22.72 4.74 9.00
C LYS A 71 23.28 3.49 8.33
N ILE A 72 24.40 2.97 8.87
CA ILE A 72 25.04 1.75 8.36
C ILE A 72 24.07 0.58 8.48
N TYR A 73 23.40 0.44 9.60
CA TYR A 73 22.48 -0.66 9.85
C TYR A 73 21.34 -0.67 8.83
N PHE A 74 20.70 0.46 8.59
CA PHE A 74 19.67 0.57 7.56
C PHE A 74 20.17 0.32 6.16
N SER A 75 21.32 0.89 5.82
CA SER A 75 21.94 0.68 4.50
C SER A 75 22.27 -0.79 4.28
N LEU A 76 22.79 -1.46 5.30
CA LEU A 76 23.12 -2.89 5.24
C LEU A 76 21.88 -3.76 5.10
N ILE A 77 20.80 -3.49 5.84
CA ILE A 77 19.55 -4.28 5.74
C ILE A 77 18.93 -4.14 4.35
N ILE A 78 18.80 -2.92 3.84
CA ILE A 78 18.26 -2.71 2.50
C ILE A 78 19.18 -3.32 1.45
N PHE A 79 20.50 -3.12 1.57
CA PHE A 79 21.46 -3.72 0.67
C PHE A 79 21.42 -5.25 0.71
N THR A 80 21.34 -5.85 1.91
CA THR A 80 21.23 -7.30 2.05
C THR A 80 19.94 -7.84 1.47
N PHE A 81 18.82 -7.10 1.61
CA PHE A 81 17.55 -7.46 0.99
C PHE A 81 17.65 -7.43 -0.54
N LEU A 82 18.28 -6.40 -1.09
CA LEU A 82 18.55 -6.28 -2.53
C LEU A 82 19.51 -7.38 -3.01
N VAL A 83 20.60 -7.59 -2.27
CA VAL A 83 21.60 -8.62 -2.60
C VAL A 83 21.01 -10.02 -2.52
N SER A 84 20.20 -10.33 -1.50
CA SER A 84 19.57 -11.65 -1.35
C SER A 84 18.70 -12.01 -2.55
N ALA A 85 18.13 -11.01 -3.21
CA ALA A 85 17.30 -11.21 -4.39
C ALA A 85 18.09 -11.62 -5.63
N PHE A 86 19.34 -11.16 -5.76
CA PHE A 86 20.10 -11.33 -7.00
C PHE A 86 21.38 -12.18 -6.89
N PHE A 87 22.08 -12.11 -5.77
CA PHE A 87 23.35 -12.81 -5.61
C PHE A 87 23.21 -14.23 -5.05
N LEU A 88 22.09 -14.54 -4.40
CA LEU A 88 21.81 -15.92 -3.96
C LEU A 88 21.33 -16.82 -5.10
N TYR A 89 20.97 -16.22 -6.23
CA TYR A 89 20.46 -16.90 -7.42
C TYR A 89 21.27 -16.48 -8.64
N ASP A 90 21.41 -17.40 -9.56
CA ASP A 90 21.99 -17.16 -10.88
C ASP A 90 20.96 -16.43 -11.76
N THR A 91 20.81 -15.12 -11.53
CA THR A 91 19.78 -14.31 -12.18
C THR A 91 20.37 -13.35 -13.19
N ASN A 92 19.76 -13.30 -14.37
CA ASN A 92 20.02 -12.26 -15.35
C ASN A 92 19.14 -11.02 -15.02
N LEU A 93 19.76 -9.98 -14.45
CA LEU A 93 19.08 -8.73 -14.09
C LEU A 93 18.42 -8.01 -15.28
N PHE A 94 18.91 -8.25 -16.48
CA PHE A 94 18.41 -7.63 -17.72
C PHE A 94 17.29 -8.44 -18.38
N ASP A 95 16.95 -9.62 -17.83
CA ASP A 95 15.77 -10.33 -18.26
C ASP A 95 14.50 -9.57 -17.88
N PRO A 96 13.58 -9.28 -18.85
CA PRO A 96 12.37 -8.50 -18.58
C PRO A 96 11.46 -9.11 -17.52
N TYR A 97 11.41 -10.45 -17.43
CA TYR A 97 10.63 -11.13 -16.41
C TYR A 97 11.23 -10.91 -15.02
N THR A 98 12.53 -11.19 -14.86
CA THR A 98 13.27 -11.01 -13.61
C THR A 98 13.15 -9.58 -13.11
N TYR A 99 13.31 -8.60 -13.99
CA TYR A 99 13.19 -7.18 -13.67
C TYR A 99 11.78 -6.81 -13.17
N ARG A 100 10.73 -7.30 -13.82
CA ARG A 100 9.33 -7.06 -13.45
C ARG A 100 8.99 -7.67 -12.10
N ILE A 101 9.31 -8.95 -11.91
CA ILE A 101 8.94 -9.71 -10.69
C ILE A 101 9.73 -9.24 -9.46
N SER A 102 10.94 -8.73 -9.64
CA SER A 102 11.76 -8.18 -8.55
C SER A 102 11.48 -6.70 -8.24
N SER A 103 10.52 -6.07 -8.90
CA SER A 103 10.20 -4.63 -8.78
C SER A 103 10.04 -4.16 -7.34
N TYR A 104 9.43 -4.97 -6.48
CA TYR A 104 9.19 -4.65 -5.07
C TYR A 104 10.47 -4.52 -4.25
N ILE A 105 11.57 -5.12 -4.69
CA ILE A 105 12.88 -5.00 -4.06
C ILE A 105 13.46 -3.61 -4.37
N TRP A 106 13.46 -3.24 -5.64
CA TRP A 106 14.02 -1.97 -6.10
C TRP A 106 13.26 -0.77 -5.56
N THR A 107 11.94 -0.89 -5.46
CA THR A 107 11.10 0.17 -4.89
C THR A 107 11.36 0.42 -3.40
N SER A 108 11.94 -0.53 -2.66
CA SER A 108 12.34 -0.32 -1.26
C SER A 108 13.37 0.81 -1.08
N ALA A 109 14.16 1.11 -2.11
CA ALA A 109 15.11 2.22 -2.11
C ALA A 109 14.44 3.60 -2.00
N TYR A 110 13.16 3.69 -2.31
CA TYR A 110 12.41 4.93 -2.18
C TYR A 110 12.24 5.42 -0.73
N VAL A 111 12.54 4.58 0.27
CA VAL A 111 12.66 5.03 1.67
C VAL A 111 13.71 6.13 1.83
N PHE A 112 14.80 6.06 1.08
CA PHE A 112 15.83 7.09 1.10
C PHE A 112 15.39 8.37 0.40
N ILE A 113 14.68 8.24 -0.72
CA ILE A 113 14.11 9.39 -1.43
C ILE A 113 13.10 10.11 -0.54
N GLY A 114 12.20 9.38 0.11
CA GLY A 114 11.24 9.93 1.06
C GLY A 114 11.93 10.66 2.21
N ALA A 115 13.00 10.08 2.77
CA ALA A 115 13.78 10.71 3.81
C ALA A 115 14.48 12.00 3.35
N PHE A 116 14.96 12.04 2.12
CA PHE A 116 15.72 13.17 1.58
C PHE A 116 14.83 14.27 0.99
N LEU A 117 13.96 13.92 0.05
CA LEU A 117 13.21 14.90 -0.72
C LEU A 117 12.05 15.52 0.07
N LEU A 118 11.44 14.75 0.96
CA LEU A 118 10.35 15.25 1.80
C LEU A 118 10.83 15.89 3.10
N ASN A 119 12.14 15.97 3.32
CA ASN A 119 12.72 16.56 4.53
C ASN A 119 12.66 18.08 4.57
N ASN A 120 12.32 18.76 3.47
CA ASN A 120 12.19 20.22 3.45
C ASN A 120 10.89 20.68 4.15
N GLN A 121 10.90 20.57 5.49
CA GLN A 121 9.74 20.90 6.32
C GLN A 121 9.31 22.37 6.22
N ASP A 122 10.24 23.28 5.97
CA ASP A 122 9.93 24.68 5.81
C ASP A 122 9.11 24.93 4.55
N LEU A 123 9.43 24.21 3.46
CA LEU A 123 8.67 24.25 2.23
C LEU A 123 7.27 23.65 2.42
N LEU A 124 7.18 22.49 3.09
CA LEU A 124 5.90 21.85 3.42
C LEU A 124 5.02 22.74 4.31
N ARG A 125 5.60 23.40 5.30
CA ARG A 125 4.88 24.34 6.17
C ARG A 125 4.43 25.60 5.41
N LYS A 126 5.27 26.13 4.54
CA LYS A 126 4.97 27.31 3.72
C LYS A 126 3.77 27.07 2.81
N TYR A 127 3.67 25.90 2.17
CA TYR A 127 2.60 25.56 1.24
C TYR A 127 1.54 24.62 1.84
N LYS A 128 1.49 24.52 3.17
CA LYS A 128 0.56 23.65 3.89
C LYS A 128 -0.90 23.91 3.51
N SER A 129 -1.29 25.16 3.31
CA SER A 129 -2.67 25.55 2.95
C SER A 129 -3.14 25.00 1.59
N ILE A 130 -2.20 24.58 0.73
CA ILE A 130 -2.49 23.97 -0.58
C ILE A 130 -2.27 22.45 -0.50
N ILE A 131 -1.12 22.03 0.03
CA ILE A 131 -0.72 20.62 0.07
C ILE A 131 -1.70 19.79 0.91
N LEU A 132 -2.01 20.25 2.12
CA LEU A 132 -2.84 19.46 3.03
C LEU A 132 -4.26 19.24 2.47
N PRO A 133 -5.03 20.26 2.05
CA PRO A 133 -6.34 20.02 1.45
C PRO A 133 -6.28 19.14 0.19
N ALA A 134 -5.26 19.30 -0.67
CA ALA A 134 -5.10 18.46 -1.85
C ALA A 134 -4.98 16.99 -1.49
N PHE A 135 -4.12 16.64 -0.53
CA PHE A 135 -3.97 15.24 -0.11
C PHE A 135 -5.18 14.73 0.69
N LEU A 136 -5.83 15.57 1.50
CA LEU A 136 -7.06 15.19 2.20
C LEU A 136 -8.23 14.93 1.23
N PHE A 137 -8.21 15.56 0.07
CA PHE A 137 -9.23 15.35 -0.95
C PHE A 137 -9.02 14.04 -1.74
N VAL A 138 -7.81 13.47 -1.82
CA VAL A 138 -7.54 12.26 -2.60
C VAL A 138 -8.45 11.08 -2.25
N PRO A 139 -8.62 10.68 -0.97
CA PRO A 139 -9.56 9.60 -0.62
C PRO A 139 -11.00 9.90 -1.01
N ILE A 140 -11.43 11.16 -0.94
CA ILE A 140 -12.75 11.62 -1.36
C ILE A 140 -12.89 11.51 -2.89
N ALA A 141 -11.86 11.91 -3.63
CA ALA A 141 -11.83 11.77 -5.09
C ALA A 141 -11.94 10.29 -5.50
N HIS A 142 -11.22 9.40 -4.82
CA HIS A 142 -11.36 7.96 -5.06
C HIS A 142 -12.76 7.44 -4.80
N TYR A 143 -13.40 7.89 -3.71
CA TYR A 143 -14.79 7.54 -3.43
C TYR A 143 -15.71 7.97 -4.58
N ILE A 144 -15.60 9.24 -5.02
CA ILE A 144 -16.40 9.80 -6.12
C ILE A 144 -16.14 9.02 -7.42
N MET A 145 -14.89 8.80 -7.78
CA MET A 145 -14.51 8.06 -8.99
C MET A 145 -14.99 6.60 -8.97
N SER A 146 -14.89 5.94 -7.81
CA SER A 146 -15.28 4.53 -7.67
C SER A 146 -16.79 4.32 -7.54
N THR A 147 -17.56 5.38 -7.25
CA THR A 147 -19.05 5.33 -7.24
C THR A 147 -19.69 5.76 -8.58
N GLY A 148 -18.92 5.89 -9.64
CA GLY A 148 -19.42 6.06 -10.99
C GLY A 148 -19.16 7.43 -11.64
N TYR A 149 -18.42 8.33 -10.99
CA TYR A 149 -18.19 9.71 -11.47
C TYR A 149 -16.74 9.94 -11.92
N TYR A 150 -16.25 9.11 -12.81
CA TYR A 150 -14.90 9.29 -13.36
C TYR A 150 -14.94 10.31 -14.50
N PRO A 151 -14.07 11.34 -14.53
CA PRO A 151 -14.06 12.34 -15.59
C PRO A 151 -13.71 11.72 -16.96
N ASN A 152 -14.57 11.90 -17.98
CA ASN A 152 -14.37 11.31 -19.31
C ASN A 152 -13.01 11.68 -19.92
N PHE A 153 -12.60 12.95 -19.82
CA PHE A 153 -11.32 13.41 -20.37
C PHE A 153 -10.11 12.67 -19.77
N VAL A 154 -10.19 12.28 -18.49
CA VAL A 154 -9.13 11.49 -17.82
C VAL A 154 -9.12 10.07 -18.35
N ILE A 155 -10.31 9.47 -18.53
CA ILE A 155 -10.47 8.16 -19.16
C ILE A 155 -9.84 8.16 -20.55
N ASP A 156 -10.18 9.15 -21.37
CA ASP A 156 -9.70 9.25 -22.76
C ASP A 156 -8.18 9.40 -22.84
N ILE A 157 -7.59 10.21 -21.95
CA ILE A 157 -6.13 10.37 -21.86
C ILE A 157 -5.48 9.03 -21.49
N PHE A 158 -5.94 8.36 -20.45
CA PHE A 158 -5.29 7.12 -20.01
C PHE A 158 -5.54 5.96 -20.99
N LYS A 159 -6.72 5.85 -21.59
CA LYS A 159 -6.96 4.86 -22.67
C LYS A 159 -6.03 5.04 -23.86
N LYS A 160 -5.65 6.29 -24.14
CA LYS A 160 -4.76 6.59 -25.29
C LYS A 160 -3.29 6.33 -24.99
N TYR A 161 -2.82 6.61 -23.76
CA TYR A 161 -1.40 6.64 -23.44
C TYR A 161 -0.95 5.58 -22.43
N SER A 162 -1.88 4.90 -21.75
CA SER A 162 -1.57 3.88 -20.77
C SER A 162 -2.07 2.52 -21.24
N ASP A 163 -1.23 1.51 -21.13
CA ASP A 163 -1.60 0.12 -21.38
C ASP A 163 -2.21 -0.57 -20.12
N LYS A 164 -2.31 0.17 -19.02
CA LYS A 164 -2.83 -0.32 -17.74
C LYS A 164 -4.02 0.49 -17.23
N PHE A 165 -4.89 0.91 -18.16
CA PHE A 165 -6.13 1.55 -17.76
C PHE A 165 -7.07 0.52 -17.13
N GLU A 166 -6.95 0.38 -15.83
CA GLU A 166 -7.83 -0.42 -14.98
C GLU A 166 -8.42 0.49 -13.89
N PHE A 167 -9.52 0.03 -13.32
CA PHE A 167 -10.08 0.72 -12.15
C PHE A 167 -9.11 0.69 -10.97
N THR A 168 -9.19 1.73 -10.13
CA THR A 168 -8.38 1.84 -8.92
C THR A 168 -8.63 0.63 -8.01
N LYS A 169 -7.56 -0.04 -7.59
CA LYS A 169 -7.66 -1.15 -6.64
C LYS A 169 -8.02 -0.65 -5.24
N ALA A 170 -8.73 -1.47 -4.49
CA ALA A 170 -9.08 -1.18 -3.10
C ALA A 170 -7.85 -0.89 -2.21
N SER A 171 -6.76 -1.60 -2.43
CA SER A 171 -5.48 -1.37 -1.74
C SER A 171 -4.89 0.02 -2.01
N ASP A 172 -5.02 0.53 -3.23
CA ASP A 172 -4.54 1.88 -3.58
C ASP A 172 -5.41 2.96 -2.93
N ILE A 173 -6.74 2.76 -2.87
CA ILE A 173 -7.67 3.65 -2.14
C ILE A 173 -7.33 3.65 -0.65
N MET A 174 -7.11 2.49 -0.05
CA MET A 174 -6.69 2.36 1.34
C MET A 174 -5.36 3.07 1.60
N MET A 175 -4.36 2.94 0.71
CA MET A 175 -3.09 3.64 0.82
C MET A 175 -3.28 5.16 0.77
N SER A 176 -4.17 5.66 -0.10
CA SER A 176 -4.48 7.10 -0.17
C SER A 176 -5.04 7.63 1.14
N LEU A 177 -5.91 6.86 1.81
CA LEU A 177 -6.44 7.20 3.13
C LEU A 177 -5.34 7.23 4.20
N LEU A 178 -4.45 6.23 4.21
CA LEU A 178 -3.33 6.18 5.15
C LEU A 178 -2.42 7.40 5.00
N VAL A 179 -2.06 7.75 3.76
CA VAL A 179 -1.21 8.91 3.45
C VAL A 179 -1.89 10.22 3.83
N ALA A 180 -3.16 10.41 3.49
CA ALA A 180 -3.91 11.61 3.83
C ALA A 180 -3.96 11.83 5.35
N ASN A 181 -4.28 10.78 6.11
CA ASN A 181 -4.29 10.84 7.58
C ASN A 181 -2.90 11.08 8.16
N LEU A 182 -1.86 10.44 7.61
CA LEU A 182 -0.48 10.65 8.04
C LEU A 182 -0.05 12.12 7.89
N LEU A 183 -0.33 12.72 6.72
CA LEU A 183 -0.05 14.12 6.49
C LEU A 183 -0.88 15.03 7.38
N ASN A 184 -2.14 14.70 7.63
CA ASN A 184 -2.98 15.41 8.58
C ASN A 184 -2.39 15.36 9.98
N TYR A 185 -1.98 14.18 10.47
CA TYR A 185 -1.38 14.02 11.79
C TYR A 185 -0.09 14.83 11.94
N LYS A 186 0.67 14.95 10.87
CA LYS A 186 1.96 15.64 10.89
C LYS A 186 1.85 17.16 10.69
N LEU A 187 0.99 17.61 9.79
CA LEU A 187 0.91 19.02 9.39
C LEU A 187 -0.14 19.82 10.18
N THR A 188 -1.12 19.16 10.78
CA THR A 188 -2.18 19.83 11.55
C THR A 188 -1.85 19.87 13.03
N VAL A 189 -2.16 20.99 13.68
CA VAL A 189 -1.98 21.18 15.13
C VAL A 189 -3.21 20.70 15.89
N SER A 190 -4.41 20.95 15.36
CA SER A 190 -5.69 20.64 16.01
C SER A 190 -5.92 19.14 16.14
N LYS A 191 -5.94 18.61 17.37
CA LYS A 191 -6.33 17.22 17.66
C LYS A 191 -7.76 16.93 17.23
N TYR A 192 -8.64 17.93 17.36
CA TYR A 192 -10.03 17.86 16.89
C TYR A 192 -10.09 17.52 15.39
N PHE A 193 -9.39 18.30 14.55
CA PHE A 193 -9.41 18.10 13.11
C PHE A 193 -8.77 16.75 12.71
N LYS A 194 -7.67 16.37 13.35
CA LYS A 194 -7.03 15.07 13.11
C LYS A 194 -8.00 13.92 13.34
N PHE A 195 -8.66 13.92 14.48
CA PHE A 195 -9.58 12.87 14.90
C PHE A 195 -10.85 12.86 14.03
N SER A 196 -11.44 14.03 13.77
CA SER A 196 -12.62 14.15 12.91
C SER A 196 -12.37 13.64 11.50
N TYR A 197 -11.25 14.02 10.87
CA TYR A 197 -10.91 13.58 9.53
C TYR A 197 -10.65 12.07 9.47
N MET A 198 -9.99 11.52 10.48
CA MET A 198 -9.75 10.08 10.59
C MET A 198 -11.08 9.32 10.60
N LEU A 199 -12.02 9.69 11.48
CA LEU A 199 -13.34 9.05 11.55
C LEU A 199 -14.15 9.26 10.26
N PHE A 200 -14.16 10.48 9.71
CA PHE A 200 -14.85 10.82 8.48
C PHE A 200 -14.33 9.97 7.29
N SER A 201 -13.03 9.96 7.07
CA SER A 201 -12.43 9.24 5.94
C SER A 201 -12.59 7.72 6.07
N ALA A 202 -12.50 7.18 7.28
CA ALA A 202 -12.76 5.77 7.54
C ALA A 202 -14.23 5.42 7.30
N ALA A 203 -15.17 6.22 7.79
CA ALA A 203 -16.60 6.01 7.58
C ALA A 203 -17.01 6.10 6.10
N LEU A 204 -16.44 7.08 5.37
CA LEU A 204 -16.70 7.27 3.96
C LEU A 204 -16.24 6.07 3.11
N LEU A 205 -15.03 5.57 3.36
CA LEU A 205 -14.42 4.55 2.50
C LEU A 205 -14.71 3.11 2.93
N SER A 206 -15.10 2.87 4.18
CA SER A 206 -15.33 1.49 4.67
C SER A 206 -16.34 0.69 3.84
N PRO A 207 -17.53 1.22 3.43
CA PRO A 207 -18.46 0.47 2.61
C PRO A 207 -17.92 0.16 1.21
N LEU A 208 -17.24 1.13 0.59
CA LEU A 208 -16.61 0.96 -0.72
C LEU A 208 -15.51 -0.11 -0.67
N LEU A 209 -14.63 -0.04 0.33
CA LEU A 209 -13.55 -1.02 0.49
C LEU A 209 -14.08 -2.41 0.81
N LEU A 210 -15.15 -2.53 1.61
CA LEU A 210 -15.81 -3.81 1.88
C LEU A 210 -16.40 -4.43 0.60
N LEU A 211 -16.96 -3.59 -0.29
CA LEU A 211 -17.46 -4.03 -1.59
C LEU A 211 -16.33 -4.52 -2.49
N MET A 212 -15.23 -3.75 -2.59
CA MET A 212 -14.13 -4.02 -3.53
C MET A 212 -13.17 -5.11 -3.02
N SER A 213 -12.78 -5.06 -1.73
CA SER A 213 -11.80 -5.99 -1.15
C SER A 213 -11.95 -6.07 0.37
N ARG A 214 -12.26 -7.27 0.86
CA ARG A 214 -12.30 -7.56 2.30
C ARG A 214 -10.96 -7.31 2.99
N GLY A 215 -9.84 -7.57 2.30
CA GLY A 215 -8.50 -7.31 2.82
C GLY A 215 -8.23 -5.83 3.06
N ALA A 216 -8.58 -4.97 2.11
CA ALA A 216 -8.47 -3.52 2.27
C ALA A 216 -9.41 -2.98 3.38
N PHE A 217 -10.62 -3.56 3.51
CA PHE A 217 -11.54 -3.24 4.60
C PHE A 217 -10.94 -3.59 5.97
N VAL A 218 -10.39 -4.78 6.14
CA VAL A 218 -9.74 -5.18 7.41
C VAL A 218 -8.54 -4.28 7.73
N SER A 219 -7.81 -3.85 6.72
CA SER A 219 -6.69 -2.92 6.88
C SER A 219 -7.12 -1.54 7.38
N ILE A 220 -8.23 -0.99 6.84
CA ILE A 220 -8.77 0.30 7.35
C ILE A 220 -9.35 0.16 8.75
N MET A 221 -9.94 -0.99 9.10
CA MET A 221 -10.37 -1.27 10.47
C MET A 221 -9.19 -1.29 11.42
N LEU A 222 -8.10 -1.99 11.05
CA LEU A 222 -6.87 -2.00 11.84
C LEU A 222 -6.29 -0.60 12.02
N PHE A 223 -6.22 0.20 10.92
CA PHE A 223 -5.81 1.60 10.99
C PHE A 223 -6.66 2.40 11.99
N THR A 224 -7.97 2.23 11.92
CA THR A 224 -8.92 2.95 12.79
C THR A 224 -8.73 2.55 14.25
N PHE A 225 -8.62 1.26 14.56
CA PHE A 225 -8.39 0.77 15.93
C PHE A 225 -7.07 1.25 16.51
N ILE A 226 -5.97 1.16 15.75
CA ILE A 226 -4.68 1.67 16.19
C ILE A 226 -4.75 3.18 16.42
N SER A 227 -5.39 3.94 15.53
CA SER A 227 -5.55 5.38 15.68
C SER A 227 -6.38 5.73 16.93
N LEU A 228 -7.50 5.05 17.19
CA LEU A 228 -8.30 5.24 18.40
C LEU A 228 -7.48 5.00 19.67
N TYR A 229 -6.63 3.98 19.68
CA TYR A 229 -5.74 3.73 20.81
C TYR A 229 -4.80 4.92 21.07
N PHE A 230 -4.22 5.52 20.02
CA PHE A 230 -3.36 6.69 20.18
C PHE A 230 -4.14 7.97 20.52
N PHE A 231 -5.41 8.07 20.13
CA PHE A 231 -6.29 9.19 20.51
C PHE A 231 -6.99 9.01 21.87
N ARG A 232 -6.77 7.92 22.59
CA ARG A 232 -7.50 7.60 23.84
C ARG A 232 -7.57 8.75 24.86
N GLU A 233 -6.46 9.44 25.11
CA GLU A 233 -6.44 10.59 26.04
C GLU A 233 -7.31 11.74 25.54
N TYR A 234 -7.29 12.01 24.22
CA TYR A 234 -8.15 13.02 23.63
C TYR A 234 -9.63 12.63 23.74
N ILE A 235 -9.96 11.36 23.52
CA ILE A 235 -11.31 10.82 23.63
C ILE A 235 -11.86 11.01 25.03
N PHE A 236 -11.13 10.56 26.07
CA PHE A 236 -11.56 10.68 27.44
C PHE A 236 -11.72 12.13 27.91
N ASN A 237 -10.82 13.02 27.49
CA ASN A 237 -10.86 14.43 27.88
C ASN A 237 -11.88 15.27 27.10
N ASN A 238 -12.44 14.78 25.99
CA ASN A 238 -13.34 15.54 25.10
C ASN A 238 -14.59 14.76 24.70
N LEU A 239 -15.17 13.97 25.61
CA LEU A 239 -16.21 12.99 25.31
C LEU A 239 -17.40 13.58 24.53
N LYS A 240 -17.91 14.78 24.91
CA LYS A 240 -19.01 15.44 24.19
C LYS A 240 -18.68 15.69 22.70
N LYS A 241 -17.47 16.21 22.42
CA LYS A 241 -17.02 16.47 21.05
C LYS A 241 -16.85 15.17 20.26
N VAL A 242 -16.31 14.14 20.91
CA VAL A 242 -16.14 12.80 20.32
C VAL A 242 -17.50 12.19 19.94
N ILE A 243 -18.51 12.29 20.80
CA ILE A 243 -19.86 11.80 20.50
C ILE A 243 -20.42 12.49 19.24
N TYR A 244 -20.34 13.83 19.14
CA TYR A 244 -20.81 14.54 17.95
C TYR A 244 -20.08 14.12 16.68
N MET A 245 -18.74 13.95 16.74
CA MET A 245 -17.96 13.48 15.60
C MET A 245 -18.33 12.05 15.20
N THR A 246 -18.56 11.17 16.17
CA THR A 246 -18.95 9.78 15.92
C THR A 246 -20.34 9.72 15.30
N LEU A 247 -21.30 10.52 15.78
CA LEU A 247 -22.64 10.63 15.19
C LEU A 247 -22.56 11.16 13.74
N PHE A 248 -21.77 12.22 13.51
CA PHE A 248 -21.56 12.73 12.16
C PHE A 248 -20.94 11.69 11.23
N SER A 249 -19.89 11.00 11.69
CA SER A 249 -19.24 9.92 10.92
C SER A 249 -20.18 8.73 10.70
N GLY A 250 -21.06 8.43 11.64
CA GLY A 250 -22.14 7.44 11.48
C GLY A 250 -23.12 7.83 10.37
N LEU A 251 -23.50 9.10 10.30
CA LEU A 251 -24.32 9.61 9.20
C LEU A 251 -23.60 9.47 7.85
N VAL A 252 -22.30 9.84 7.79
CA VAL A 252 -21.49 9.67 6.58
C VAL A 252 -21.40 8.20 6.17
N LEU A 253 -21.25 7.29 7.14
CA LEU A 253 -21.25 5.85 6.88
C LEU A 253 -22.58 5.38 6.25
N ILE A 254 -23.72 5.83 6.78
CA ILE A 254 -25.05 5.49 6.26
C ILE A 254 -25.21 6.01 4.81
N ILE A 255 -24.82 7.26 4.56
CA ILE A 255 -24.84 7.84 3.22
C ILE A 255 -23.93 7.06 2.26
N SER A 256 -22.74 6.69 2.73
CA SER A 256 -21.81 5.91 1.92
C SER A 256 -22.35 4.51 1.60
N ILE A 257 -22.98 3.83 2.56
CA ILE A 257 -23.65 2.54 2.34
C ILE A 257 -24.74 2.68 1.27
N TYR A 258 -25.55 3.73 1.37
CA TYR A 258 -26.63 4.00 0.40
C TYR A 258 -26.06 4.21 -1.00
N ASN A 259 -25.07 5.10 -1.15
CA ASN A 259 -24.47 5.41 -2.45
C ASN A 259 -23.75 4.21 -3.08
N VAL A 260 -23.06 3.38 -2.29
CA VAL A 260 -22.35 2.20 -2.79
C VAL A 260 -23.32 1.09 -3.21
N ASN A 261 -24.51 1.02 -2.61
CA ASN A 261 -25.57 0.06 -3.01
C ASN A 261 -26.28 0.47 -4.31
N GLU A 262 -26.33 1.78 -4.61
CA GLU A 262 -27.00 2.34 -5.77
C GLU A 262 -25.97 2.88 -6.78
N VAL A 263 -25.15 2.01 -7.37
CA VAL A 263 -24.14 2.38 -8.37
C VAL A 263 -24.75 3.05 -9.63
N ASP A 264 -26.08 3.00 -9.80
CA ASP A 264 -26.83 3.66 -10.87
C ASP A 264 -27.18 5.12 -10.59
N TYR A 265 -26.71 5.69 -9.50
CA TYR A 265 -27.01 7.06 -9.11
C TYR A 265 -26.36 8.06 -10.07
N SER A 266 -27.18 8.70 -10.92
CA SER A 266 -26.74 9.72 -11.87
C SER A 266 -26.82 11.12 -11.25
N PHE A 267 -25.71 11.66 -10.77
CA PHE A 267 -25.57 13.10 -10.65
C PHE A 267 -25.33 13.70 -12.03
N ASN A 268 -26.11 14.69 -12.43
CA ASN A 268 -25.94 15.46 -13.67
C ASN A 268 -24.72 16.42 -13.57
N VAL A 269 -23.53 15.87 -13.42
CA VAL A 269 -22.28 16.59 -13.58
C VAL A 269 -21.64 16.02 -14.84
N SER A 270 -20.90 16.81 -15.60
CA SER A 270 -20.24 16.45 -16.87
C SER A 270 -19.12 15.40 -16.70
N PHE A 271 -19.35 14.40 -15.87
CA PHE A 271 -18.46 13.27 -15.63
C PHE A 271 -19.06 12.02 -16.30
N GLY A 272 -18.22 11.24 -16.96
CA GLY A 272 -18.65 9.95 -17.51
C GLY A 272 -18.99 8.97 -16.39
N LYS A 273 -20.05 8.20 -16.60
CA LYS A 273 -20.40 7.08 -15.74
C LYS A 273 -19.33 5.99 -15.90
N SER A 274 -18.56 5.69 -14.86
CA SER A 274 -17.68 4.53 -14.88
C SER A 274 -18.50 3.30 -14.44
N VAL A 275 -18.49 2.27 -15.27
CA VAL A 275 -18.99 0.97 -14.84
C VAL A 275 -17.91 0.34 -13.97
N VAL A 276 -18.18 0.13 -12.69
CA VAL A 276 -17.32 -0.66 -11.81
C VAL A 276 -17.51 -2.13 -12.21
N THR A 277 -16.75 -2.58 -13.19
CA THR A 277 -16.65 -4.00 -13.50
C THR A 277 -15.69 -4.62 -12.50
N SER A 278 -16.20 -5.44 -11.60
CA SER A 278 -15.34 -6.35 -10.83
C SER A 278 -14.74 -7.37 -11.78
N GLU A 279 -13.48 -7.73 -11.58
CA GLU A 279 -12.81 -8.83 -12.32
C GLU A 279 -13.52 -10.19 -12.16
N ALA A 280 -14.39 -10.32 -11.17
CA ALA A 280 -15.29 -11.46 -10.99
C ALA A 280 -16.69 -11.04 -11.50
N GLY A 281 -17.13 -11.58 -12.62
CA GLY A 281 -18.39 -11.29 -13.29
C GLY A 281 -19.67 -11.67 -12.50
N GLU A 282 -19.69 -11.45 -11.19
CA GLU A 282 -20.87 -11.57 -10.34
C GLU A 282 -21.29 -10.19 -9.85
N ASP A 283 -22.60 -9.94 -9.84
CA ASP A 283 -23.25 -8.76 -9.26
C ASP A 283 -22.85 -8.56 -7.79
N LEU A 284 -21.75 -7.83 -7.57
CA LEU A 284 -21.23 -7.51 -6.25
C LEU A 284 -22.05 -6.38 -5.64
N SER A 285 -23.15 -6.70 -4.95
CA SER A 285 -23.81 -5.72 -4.10
C SER A 285 -23.24 -5.77 -2.68
N LEU A 286 -23.03 -4.58 -2.07
CA LEU A 286 -22.65 -4.47 -0.65
C LEU A 286 -23.59 -5.27 0.24
N LYS A 287 -24.89 -5.29 -0.10
CA LYS A 287 -25.93 -6.03 0.59
C LYS A 287 -25.70 -7.54 0.54
N GLN A 288 -25.19 -8.08 -0.57
CA GLN A 288 -24.82 -9.51 -0.67
C GLN A 288 -23.58 -9.82 0.15
N ASN A 289 -22.56 -8.96 0.14
CA ASN A 289 -21.36 -9.15 0.95
C ASN A 289 -21.66 -9.05 2.45
N VAL A 290 -22.48 -8.10 2.88
CA VAL A 290 -22.96 -8.01 4.28
C VAL A 290 -23.83 -9.20 4.65
N LYS A 291 -24.72 -9.65 3.76
CA LYS A 291 -25.53 -10.88 3.97
C LYS A 291 -24.66 -12.13 4.09
N LYS A 292 -23.57 -12.24 3.30
CA LYS A 292 -22.59 -13.35 3.43
C LYS A 292 -21.90 -13.34 4.79
N ILE A 293 -21.69 -12.18 5.40
CA ILE A 293 -21.07 -12.04 6.74
C ILE A 293 -22.07 -12.38 7.87
N VAL A 294 -23.35 -12.01 7.72
CA VAL A 294 -24.36 -12.02 8.79
C VAL A 294 -25.23 -13.29 8.81
N ARG A 295 -25.36 -14.05 7.71
CA ARG A 295 -26.24 -15.23 7.64
C ARG A 295 -25.65 -16.40 8.40
N LYS A 296 -26.29 -16.76 9.52
CA LYS A 296 -25.97 -17.97 10.33
C LYS A 296 -26.07 -19.28 9.53
N ASP A 297 -26.99 -19.38 8.58
CA ASP A 297 -27.24 -20.60 7.78
C ASP A 297 -26.17 -20.82 6.70
N GLN A 298 -25.35 -19.81 6.41
CA GLN A 298 -24.22 -19.85 5.50
C GLN A 298 -22.91 -19.55 6.22
N GLN A 299 -22.74 -20.00 7.47
CA GLN A 299 -21.47 -19.90 8.21
C GLN A 299 -20.27 -20.39 7.39
N ARG A 300 -20.55 -21.21 6.40
CA ARG A 300 -19.59 -21.76 5.45
C ARG A 300 -19.04 -20.74 4.43
N ASN A 301 -19.73 -19.63 4.16
CA ASN A 301 -19.29 -18.59 3.22
C ASN A 301 -18.81 -17.34 3.94
N ALA A 302 -18.61 -17.39 5.26
CA ALA A 302 -18.11 -16.26 6.03
C ALA A 302 -16.61 -16.04 5.76
N PHE A 303 -16.21 -14.79 5.81
CA PHE A 303 -14.83 -14.31 5.62
C PHE A 303 -13.76 -15.06 6.44
N LEU A 304 -14.12 -15.68 7.55
CA LEU A 304 -13.23 -16.46 8.43
C LEU A 304 -13.72 -17.92 8.58
N SER A 305 -14.39 -18.48 7.59
CA SER A 305 -14.84 -19.87 7.60
C SER A 305 -13.68 -20.84 7.34
N LEU A 306 -12.69 -20.80 8.20
CA LEU A 306 -11.53 -21.69 8.14
C LEU A 306 -11.86 -23.02 8.81
N TYR A 307 -11.47 -24.12 8.17
CA TYR A 307 -11.54 -25.45 8.74
C TYR A 307 -10.28 -26.24 8.37
N PHE A 308 -9.96 -27.25 9.19
CA PHE A 308 -8.77 -28.06 9.01
C PHE A 308 -9.20 -29.50 8.68
N GLU A 309 -8.73 -30.02 7.57
CA GLU A 309 -9.04 -31.38 7.07
C GLU A 309 -7.78 -31.97 6.43
N ASP A 310 -7.51 -33.24 6.68
CA ASP A 310 -6.36 -33.99 6.14
C ASP A 310 -4.99 -33.27 6.23
N GLY A 311 -4.78 -32.53 7.32
CA GLY A 311 -3.53 -31.83 7.52
C GLY A 311 -3.41 -30.48 6.78
N ARG A 312 -4.46 -30.04 6.09
CA ARG A 312 -4.50 -28.78 5.33
C ARG A 312 -5.58 -27.84 5.86
N LEU A 313 -5.35 -26.55 5.69
CA LEU A 313 -6.27 -25.48 6.03
C LEU A 313 -7.09 -25.08 4.80
N TYR A 314 -8.41 -25.11 4.94
CA TYR A 314 -9.37 -24.76 3.91
C TYR A 314 -10.27 -23.61 4.35
N SER A 315 -10.96 -23.03 3.38
CA SER A 315 -12.05 -22.07 3.63
C SER A 315 -13.24 -22.41 2.76
N VAL A 316 -14.45 -22.13 3.25
CA VAL A 316 -15.66 -22.23 2.43
C VAL A 316 -15.84 -21.01 1.51
N ASP A 317 -15.11 -19.94 1.75
CA ASP A 317 -14.99 -18.82 0.81
C ASP A 317 -14.01 -19.21 -0.31
N GLN A 318 -14.51 -19.42 -1.51
CA GLN A 318 -13.74 -19.90 -2.65
C GLN A 318 -12.45 -19.11 -2.93
N THR A 319 -12.52 -17.78 -2.80
CA THR A 319 -11.33 -16.90 -3.01
C THR A 319 -10.27 -17.11 -1.93
N THR A 320 -10.69 -17.27 -0.69
CA THR A 320 -9.78 -17.54 0.43
C THR A 320 -9.21 -18.95 0.32
N ASP A 321 -10.05 -19.93 -0.01
CA ASP A 321 -9.66 -21.34 -0.20
C ASP A 321 -8.62 -21.48 -1.30
N TRP A 322 -8.86 -20.89 -2.48
CA TRP A 322 -7.91 -20.86 -3.58
C TRP A 322 -6.55 -20.27 -3.18
N ARG A 323 -6.53 -19.22 -2.36
CA ARG A 323 -5.28 -18.63 -1.86
C ARG A 323 -4.58 -19.56 -0.87
N LEU A 324 -5.32 -20.13 0.06
CA LEU A 324 -4.79 -21.09 1.06
C LEU A 324 -4.18 -22.30 0.38
N ASP A 325 -4.83 -22.81 -0.67
CA ASP A 325 -4.32 -23.91 -1.46
C ASP A 325 -2.97 -23.57 -2.09
N ILE A 326 -2.85 -22.43 -2.78
CA ILE A 326 -1.58 -21.97 -3.35
C ILE A 326 -0.50 -21.81 -2.27
N TRP A 327 -0.83 -21.19 -1.13
CA TRP A 327 0.18 -20.91 -0.09
C TRP A 327 0.71 -22.19 0.55
N GLN A 328 -0.15 -23.17 0.78
CA GLN A 328 0.23 -24.46 1.31
C GLN A 328 1.07 -25.25 0.31
N ASP A 329 0.69 -25.25 -0.96
CA ASP A 329 1.47 -25.91 -2.01
C ASP A 329 2.84 -25.27 -2.22
N VAL A 330 2.97 -23.94 -2.09
CA VAL A 330 4.28 -23.27 -2.08
C VAL A 330 5.18 -23.85 -0.99
N ILE A 331 4.65 -24.01 0.23
CA ILE A 331 5.42 -24.52 1.37
C ILE A 331 5.81 -26.00 1.14
N GLU A 332 4.86 -26.80 0.69
CA GLU A 332 5.08 -28.23 0.44
C GLU A 332 6.09 -28.48 -0.68
N ASP A 333 5.95 -27.77 -1.81
CA ASP A 333 6.84 -27.94 -2.96
C ASP A 333 8.25 -27.43 -2.65
N MET A 334 8.37 -26.28 -1.96
CA MET A 334 9.68 -25.79 -1.49
C MET A 334 10.37 -26.77 -0.55
N ASN A 335 9.61 -27.45 0.31
CA ASN A 335 10.16 -28.48 1.20
C ASN A 335 10.62 -29.70 0.41
N LYS A 336 9.80 -30.20 -0.51
CA LYS A 336 10.15 -31.35 -1.38
C LYS A 336 11.42 -31.07 -2.21
N LYS A 337 11.59 -29.84 -2.69
CA LYS A 337 12.74 -29.42 -3.50
C LYS A 337 13.94 -28.94 -2.68
N ASN A 338 13.86 -28.92 -1.36
CA ASN A 338 14.89 -28.42 -0.44
C ASN A 338 15.30 -26.97 -0.71
N VAL A 339 14.36 -26.11 -1.15
CA VAL A 339 14.62 -24.69 -1.45
C VAL A 339 14.04 -23.71 -0.41
N ILE A 340 13.59 -24.20 0.74
CA ILE A 340 12.98 -23.36 1.81
C ILE A 340 13.86 -22.17 2.21
N LEU A 341 15.17 -22.37 2.28
CA LEU A 341 16.09 -21.30 2.71
C LEU A 341 16.31 -20.25 1.64
N LYS A 342 16.37 -20.64 0.36
CA LYS A 342 16.74 -19.78 -0.76
C LYS A 342 15.57 -19.37 -1.65
N GLY A 343 14.46 -20.12 -1.64
CA GLY A 343 13.33 -19.93 -2.54
C GLY A 343 13.60 -20.39 -3.97
N TYR A 344 12.67 -20.04 -4.88
CA TYR A 344 12.77 -20.40 -6.31
C TYR A 344 13.56 -19.40 -7.16
N GLY A 345 13.85 -18.20 -6.63
CA GLY A 345 14.46 -17.14 -7.42
C GLY A 345 13.43 -16.33 -8.24
N TYR A 346 13.95 -15.61 -9.24
CA TYR A 346 13.19 -14.58 -9.97
C TYR A 346 13.18 -14.82 -11.50
N THR A 347 13.67 -15.96 -11.96
CA THR A 347 13.83 -16.23 -13.41
C THR A 347 12.59 -16.79 -14.06
N GLU A 348 11.72 -17.46 -13.28
CA GLU A 348 10.59 -18.21 -13.81
C GLU A 348 9.32 -17.97 -12.99
N ILE A 349 8.17 -18.31 -13.57
CA ILE A 349 6.90 -18.38 -12.83
C ILE A 349 7.05 -19.44 -11.73
N LEU A 350 6.46 -19.17 -10.56
CA LEU A 350 6.50 -20.14 -9.45
C LEU A 350 5.92 -21.49 -9.90
N PRO A 351 6.61 -22.62 -9.65
CA PRO A 351 6.19 -23.94 -10.14
C PRO A 351 4.76 -24.30 -9.74
N VAL A 352 4.33 -23.93 -8.55
CA VAL A 352 2.97 -24.17 -8.05
C VAL A 352 1.90 -23.44 -8.85
N MET A 353 2.22 -22.34 -9.52
CA MET A 353 1.26 -21.59 -10.37
C MET A 353 1.06 -22.26 -11.74
N THR A 354 2.03 -23.03 -12.20
CA THR A 354 2.01 -23.73 -13.47
C THR A 354 1.78 -25.23 -13.33
N ASP A 355 1.37 -25.70 -12.15
CA ASP A 355 1.13 -27.12 -11.87
C ASP A 355 -0.06 -27.63 -12.71
N PRO A 356 0.16 -28.62 -13.61
CA PRO A 356 -0.91 -29.19 -14.42
C PRO A 356 -2.00 -29.90 -13.60
N SER A 357 -1.67 -30.36 -12.39
CA SER A 357 -2.64 -31.02 -11.49
C SER A 357 -3.60 -30.02 -10.81
N ALA A 358 -3.28 -28.73 -10.85
CA ALA A 358 -4.09 -27.65 -10.28
C ALA A 358 -4.42 -26.59 -11.37
N PRO A 359 -5.25 -26.92 -12.35
CA PRO A 359 -5.57 -26.03 -13.46
C PRO A 359 -6.31 -24.78 -12.98
N GLY A 360 -6.09 -23.67 -13.66
CA GLY A 360 -6.77 -22.38 -13.38
C GLY A 360 -6.06 -21.47 -12.38
N ARG A 361 -4.89 -21.85 -11.85
CA ARG A 361 -4.11 -20.99 -10.94
C ARG A 361 -3.62 -19.71 -11.63
N LEU A 362 -3.29 -19.78 -12.91
CA LEU A 362 -2.90 -18.60 -13.71
C LEU A 362 -4.09 -17.72 -14.11
N GLY A 363 -5.30 -18.01 -13.66
CA GLY A 363 -6.52 -17.31 -14.07
C GLY A 363 -7.00 -17.71 -15.47
N TYR A 364 -8.13 -17.12 -15.91
CA TYR A 364 -8.73 -17.42 -17.21
C TYR A 364 -7.89 -16.95 -18.40
N ASP A 365 -7.09 -15.90 -18.22
CA ASP A 365 -6.23 -15.29 -19.22
C ASP A 365 -4.79 -15.83 -19.21
N GLY A 366 -4.46 -16.71 -18.27
CA GLY A 366 -3.10 -17.23 -18.10
C GLY A 366 -2.08 -16.21 -17.55
N LEU A 367 -2.52 -15.03 -17.13
CA LEU A 367 -1.63 -13.91 -16.74
C LEU A 367 -1.50 -13.73 -15.21
N ASN A 368 -2.24 -14.48 -14.41
CA ASN A 368 -2.21 -14.39 -12.96
C ASN A 368 -1.04 -15.19 -12.37
N GLU A 369 0.16 -14.61 -12.34
CA GLU A 369 1.40 -15.26 -11.86
C GLU A 369 1.65 -15.09 -10.35
N HIS A 370 0.74 -14.42 -9.64
CA HIS A 370 0.94 -13.98 -8.25
C HIS A 370 0.26 -14.87 -7.23
N VAL A 371 0.90 -15.08 -6.09
CA VAL A 371 0.35 -15.88 -4.96
C VAL A 371 -0.61 -15.08 -4.08
N HIS A 372 -0.92 -13.84 -4.41
CA HIS A 372 -1.86 -12.94 -3.70
C HIS A 372 -1.57 -12.76 -2.19
N ASN A 373 -0.30 -12.84 -1.82
CA ASN A 373 0.20 -12.53 -0.49
C ASN A 373 1.67 -12.15 -0.58
N TYR A 374 1.98 -10.91 -0.22
CA TYR A 374 3.32 -10.37 -0.35
C TYR A 374 4.37 -11.14 0.48
N PHE A 375 4.03 -11.56 1.70
CA PHE A 375 4.96 -12.33 2.54
C PHE A 375 5.23 -13.73 1.97
N VAL A 376 4.18 -14.39 1.47
CA VAL A 376 4.32 -15.68 0.79
C VAL A 376 5.13 -15.52 -0.50
N ASN A 377 4.94 -14.43 -1.24
CA ASN A 377 5.72 -14.17 -2.45
C ASN A 377 7.21 -13.95 -2.13
N ILE A 378 7.55 -13.15 -1.11
CA ILE A 378 8.94 -12.99 -0.65
C ILE A 378 9.52 -14.34 -0.24
N PHE A 379 8.76 -15.14 0.52
CA PHE A 379 9.17 -16.47 0.95
C PHE A 379 9.38 -17.41 -0.23
N ALA A 380 8.43 -17.47 -1.16
CA ALA A 380 8.56 -18.31 -2.35
C ALA A 380 9.77 -17.93 -3.21
N ARG A 381 9.98 -16.62 -3.42
CA ARG A 381 11.06 -16.11 -4.28
C ARG A 381 12.44 -16.17 -3.63
N GLY A 382 12.57 -15.73 -2.39
CA GLY A 382 13.86 -15.57 -1.70
C GLY A 382 14.05 -16.46 -0.45
N GLY A 383 13.09 -17.35 -0.19
CA GLY A 383 13.15 -18.27 0.95
C GLY A 383 13.04 -17.59 2.31
N LEU A 384 13.31 -18.34 3.35
CA LEU A 384 13.34 -17.84 4.72
C LEU A 384 14.38 -16.74 4.93
N ILE A 385 15.49 -16.76 4.20
CA ILE A 385 16.55 -15.76 4.32
C ILE A 385 15.99 -14.38 3.95
N GLN A 386 15.36 -14.27 2.79
CA GLN A 386 14.82 -12.98 2.33
C GLN A 386 13.64 -12.52 3.17
N LEU A 387 12.73 -13.43 3.53
CA LEU A 387 11.62 -13.11 4.43
C LEU A 387 12.12 -12.60 5.79
N PHE A 388 13.12 -13.25 6.36
CA PHE A 388 13.73 -12.81 7.63
C PHE A 388 14.36 -11.42 7.51
N ILE A 389 15.13 -11.15 6.45
CA ILE A 389 15.71 -9.83 6.21
C ILE A 389 14.64 -8.76 6.05
N PHE A 390 13.56 -9.07 5.33
CA PHE A 390 12.43 -8.16 5.17
C PHE A 390 11.74 -7.84 6.51
N LEU A 391 11.48 -8.85 7.33
CA LEU A 391 10.88 -8.66 8.65
C LEU A 391 11.81 -7.87 9.57
N MET A 392 13.11 -8.20 9.59
CA MET A 392 14.11 -7.48 10.38
C MET A 392 14.25 -6.02 9.97
N PHE A 393 14.11 -5.71 8.68
CA PHE A 393 14.04 -4.33 8.20
C PHE A 393 12.89 -3.57 8.87
N HIS A 394 11.66 -4.09 8.84
CA HIS A 394 10.50 -3.42 9.42
C HIS A 394 10.56 -3.33 10.95
N ILE A 395 10.99 -4.41 11.61
CA ILE A 395 11.20 -4.44 13.06
C ILE A 395 12.24 -3.39 13.47
N SER A 396 13.33 -3.27 12.75
CA SER A 396 14.37 -2.27 13.03
C SER A 396 13.85 -0.83 12.89
N LEU A 397 12.95 -0.58 11.93
CA LEU A 397 12.31 0.73 11.80
C LEU A 397 11.44 1.07 13.01
N ILE A 398 10.70 0.10 13.55
CA ILE A 398 9.87 0.27 14.75
C ILE A 398 10.75 0.59 15.96
N PHE A 399 11.84 -0.17 16.15
CA PHE A 399 12.79 0.08 17.25
C PHE A 399 13.49 1.42 17.11
N TYR A 400 13.93 1.78 15.89
CA TYR A 400 14.52 3.09 15.62
C TYR A 400 13.52 4.22 15.96
N TRP A 401 12.27 4.08 15.55
CA TRP A 401 11.22 5.04 15.84
C TRP A 401 10.99 5.19 17.35
N ASN A 402 10.83 4.07 18.05
CA ASN A 402 10.63 4.08 19.49
C ASN A 402 11.83 4.70 20.25
N ARG A 403 13.04 4.40 19.84
CA ARG A 403 14.25 4.99 20.45
C ARG A 403 14.33 6.50 20.23
N LYS A 404 13.83 7.00 19.10
CA LYS A 404 13.87 8.42 18.74
C LYS A 404 12.72 9.22 19.36
N TYR A 405 11.51 8.66 19.40
CA TYR A 405 10.28 9.37 19.76
C TYR A 405 9.59 8.84 21.02
N LEU A 406 10.11 7.79 21.62
CA LEU A 406 9.56 7.13 22.82
C LEU A 406 8.10 6.68 22.66
N ASN A 407 7.72 6.31 21.45
CA ASN A 407 6.41 5.75 21.13
C ASN A 407 6.48 4.83 19.90
N TYR A 408 5.37 4.13 19.64
CA TYR A 408 5.24 3.18 18.52
C TYR A 408 4.31 3.68 17.40
N SER A 409 4.07 4.98 17.29
CA SER A 409 3.07 5.53 16.36
C SER A 409 3.33 5.25 14.88
N ILE A 410 4.55 4.88 14.49
CA ILE A 410 4.87 4.44 13.11
C ILE A 410 4.01 3.23 12.68
N VAL A 411 3.54 2.41 13.64
CA VAL A 411 2.71 1.23 13.35
C VAL A 411 1.34 1.60 12.78
N ILE A 412 0.85 2.84 13.00
CA ILE A 412 -0.40 3.35 12.41
C ILE A 412 -0.37 3.30 10.89
N PHE A 413 0.81 3.54 10.31
CA PHE A 413 1.02 3.50 8.87
C PHE A 413 1.47 2.12 8.41
N MET A 414 2.49 1.55 9.08
CA MET A 414 3.12 0.31 8.64
C MET A 414 2.18 -0.89 8.71
N PHE A 415 1.48 -1.11 9.80
CA PHE A 415 0.70 -2.32 9.99
C PHE A 415 -0.50 -2.43 9.04
N PRO A 416 -1.34 -1.39 8.88
CA PRO A 416 -2.43 -1.47 7.91
C PRO A 416 -1.94 -1.64 6.46
N ALA A 417 -0.84 -0.97 6.09
CA ALA A 417 -0.26 -1.11 4.76
C ALA A 417 0.27 -2.53 4.51
N LEU A 418 1.00 -3.11 5.45
CA LEU A 418 1.52 -4.48 5.33
C LEU A 418 0.41 -5.53 5.41
N LEU A 419 -0.62 -5.30 6.23
CA LEU A 419 -1.80 -6.18 6.28
C LEU A 419 -2.54 -6.17 4.93
N GLY A 420 -2.74 -4.99 4.32
CA GLY A 420 -3.30 -4.91 2.98
C GLY A 420 -2.48 -5.71 1.96
N ALA A 421 -1.16 -5.59 2.03
CA ALA A 421 -0.24 -6.34 1.17
C ALA A 421 -0.24 -7.86 1.43
N SER A 422 -0.54 -8.30 2.64
CA SER A 422 -0.67 -9.74 2.96
C SER A 422 -1.96 -10.37 2.45
N LEU A 423 -2.95 -9.56 2.10
CA LEU A 423 -4.26 -9.99 1.63
C LEU A 423 -4.52 -9.64 0.16
N ASP A 424 -3.56 -8.99 -0.50
CA ASP A 424 -3.60 -8.60 -1.90
C ASP A 424 -2.17 -8.57 -2.48
N MET A 425 -2.04 -8.48 -3.80
CA MET A 425 -0.77 -8.36 -4.54
C MET A 425 -0.29 -6.90 -4.69
N SER A 426 -0.71 -6.00 -3.81
CA SER A 426 -0.47 -4.56 -3.96
C SER A 426 1.00 -4.17 -3.90
N MET A 427 1.79 -4.82 -3.03
CA MET A 427 3.24 -4.57 -2.91
C MET A 427 4.08 -5.17 -4.05
N GLU A 428 3.51 -6.04 -4.85
CA GLU A 428 4.15 -6.60 -6.06
C GLU A 428 4.01 -5.68 -7.27
N GLY A 429 3.17 -4.65 -7.17
CA GLY A 429 3.05 -3.57 -8.14
C GLY A 429 4.15 -2.52 -8.00
N VAL A 430 3.99 -1.40 -8.73
CA VAL A 430 4.95 -0.30 -8.71
C VAL A 430 4.48 0.84 -7.81
N GLN A 431 3.23 1.30 -7.97
CA GLN A 431 2.70 2.48 -7.31
C GLN A 431 2.59 2.32 -5.78
N TYR A 432 2.06 1.20 -5.32
CA TYR A 432 1.82 0.97 -3.90
C TYR A 432 3.13 0.93 -3.09
N PRO A 433 4.13 0.09 -3.43
CA PRO A 433 5.38 0.05 -2.67
C PRO A 433 6.15 1.38 -2.74
N ILE A 434 6.12 2.11 -3.86
CA ILE A 434 6.77 3.42 -3.93
C ILE A 434 6.15 4.37 -2.92
N VAL A 435 4.84 4.50 -2.90
CA VAL A 435 4.14 5.38 -1.96
C VAL A 435 4.44 4.93 -0.53
N TYR A 436 4.38 3.63 -0.25
CA TYR A 436 4.68 3.07 1.06
C TYR A 436 6.09 3.47 1.53
N TYR A 437 7.12 3.17 0.74
CA TYR A 437 8.51 3.44 1.12
C TYR A 437 8.84 4.94 1.15
N LEU A 438 8.30 5.75 0.24
CA LEU A 438 8.46 7.21 0.29
C LEU A 438 7.92 7.78 1.58
N PHE A 439 6.70 7.42 1.99
CA PHE A 439 6.12 7.93 3.23
C PHE A 439 6.76 7.34 4.47
N LEU A 440 7.23 6.11 4.44
CA LEU A 440 8.03 5.52 5.50
C LEU A 440 9.34 6.32 5.69
N GLY A 441 10.04 6.63 4.60
CA GLY A 441 11.23 7.48 4.62
C GLY A 441 10.94 8.89 5.14
N TYR A 442 9.83 9.49 4.70
CA TYR A 442 9.38 10.79 5.19
C TYR A 442 9.15 10.81 6.70
N LEU A 443 8.54 9.77 7.26
CA LEU A 443 8.36 9.64 8.71
C LEU A 443 9.71 9.59 9.44
N LEU A 444 10.66 8.83 8.90
CA LEU A 444 11.97 8.62 9.53
C LEU A 444 12.89 9.85 9.46
N SER A 445 12.67 10.74 8.49
CA SER A 445 13.59 11.86 8.18
C SER A 445 13.51 13.04 9.13
N THR A 446 12.56 13.11 10.02
CA THR A 446 12.33 14.31 10.80
C THR A 446 13.41 14.55 11.83
N GLN A 447 14.22 15.58 11.60
CA GLN A 447 15.37 15.97 12.44
C GLN A 447 14.97 16.65 13.75
N GLN A 448 13.77 17.20 13.88
CA GLN A 448 13.35 17.88 15.11
C GLN A 448 12.74 16.93 16.12
N LYS A 449 13.17 17.05 17.40
CA LYS A 449 12.52 16.48 18.60
C LYS A 449 11.06 16.95 18.79
N SER A 450 10.50 17.74 17.86
CA SER A 450 9.10 18.09 17.90
C SER A 450 8.30 16.81 17.73
N LYS A 451 7.56 16.45 18.74
CA LYS A 451 6.60 15.34 18.82
C LYS A 451 5.86 15.21 17.49
N ILE A 452 6.32 14.31 16.62
CA ILE A 452 5.96 14.28 15.18
C ILE A 452 4.54 13.79 14.98
N ILE A 453 4.07 12.97 15.86
CA ILE A 453 2.68 12.58 15.94
C ILE A 453 2.27 12.86 17.40
N ASN A 454 1.88 14.11 17.67
CA ASN A 454 1.18 14.45 18.89
C ASN A 454 -0.30 14.10 18.65
N PHE A 455 -0.70 12.94 19.17
CA PHE A 455 -2.10 12.61 19.33
C PHE A 455 -2.73 13.41 20.45
#